data_7d39c898e026e9d169fa09a9d41f0335
#
_entry.id   7d39c898e026e9d169fa09a9d41f0335
#
_cell.length_a   1.000
_cell.length_b   1.000
_cell.length_c   1.000
_cell.angle_alpha   90.00
_cell.angle_beta   90.00
_cell.angle_gamma   90.00
#
_symmetry.space_group_name_H-M   'P 1'
#
loop_
_entity.id
_entity.type
_entity.pdbx_description
1 polymer ?
#
loop_
_entity_poly.entity_id
_entity_poly.type
_entity_poly.pdbx_seq_one_letter_code
_entity_poly.pdbx_strand_id
1 'polypeptide(L)'
;MTNGFRSRLAKEFQDFLEFKRSLGMQYDSAEWMLRRFDRFVAQTFKGRGPIDLKLAIQGWLTTFHCRPVTITNHFLVIRKFCLFLRRRDPNGFVPDRDMAPRVYQSHHLPHIFSPAEIRILLDEISKMQHPFRSRTYRALLLILYCTGLRTGEAVRLRMAM
;
A
#
# COMPACT_ATOMS: atom_id res chain seq x y z
N MET A 1 12.74 -9.09 13.81
CA MET A 1 13.79 -8.06 13.87
C MET A 1 13.28 -6.83 13.13
N THR A 2 12.81 -5.83 13.86
CA THR A 2 12.36 -4.54 13.29
C THR A 2 13.59 -3.79 12.82
N ASN A 3 13.91 -3.92 11.54
CA ASN A 3 14.96 -3.14 10.92
C ASN A 3 14.48 -1.67 10.91
N GLY A 4 14.98 -0.85 11.85
CA GLY A 4 14.65 0.57 11.98
C GLY A 4 14.97 1.37 10.72
N PHE A 5 14.52 2.60 10.64
CA PHE A 5 14.96 3.55 9.61
C PHE A 5 16.46 3.81 9.75
N ARG A 6 17.13 4.13 8.63
CA ARG A 6 18.60 4.20 8.53
C ARG A 6 19.12 5.59 8.17
N SER A 7 18.31 6.42 7.54
CA SER A 7 18.70 7.77 7.15
C SER A 7 18.67 8.73 8.35
N ARG A 8 19.15 9.95 8.11
CA ARG A 8 19.06 11.03 9.10
C ARG A 8 17.64 11.53 9.38
N LEU A 9 16.68 11.09 8.56
CA LEU A 9 15.24 11.31 8.76
C LEU A 9 14.57 10.19 9.57
N ALA A 10 15.37 9.28 10.16
CA ALA A 10 14.85 8.11 10.88
C ALA A 10 13.90 8.49 12.02
N LYS A 11 14.25 9.54 12.78
CA LYS A 11 13.42 10.04 13.87
C LYS A 11 12.10 10.63 13.36
N GLU A 12 12.16 11.44 12.32
CA GLU A 12 11.00 12.07 11.69
C GLU A 12 10.03 11.04 11.11
N PHE A 13 10.54 9.97 10.48
CA PHE A 13 9.71 8.86 10.02
C PHE A 13 9.04 8.12 11.17
N GLN A 14 9.77 7.89 12.26
CA GLN A 14 9.22 7.26 13.45
C GLN A 14 8.09 8.11 14.06
N ASP A 15 8.35 9.39 14.30
CA ASP A 15 7.38 10.36 14.83
C ASP A 15 6.13 10.44 13.94
N PHE A 16 6.31 10.39 12.62
CA PHE A 16 5.19 10.39 11.67
C PHE A 16 4.34 9.13 11.78
N LEU A 17 4.96 7.95 11.87
CA LEU A 17 4.24 6.68 12.02
C LEU A 17 3.49 6.62 13.36
N GLU A 18 4.13 7.06 14.45
CA GLU A 18 3.49 7.13 15.77
C GLU A 18 2.28 8.06 15.74
N PHE A 19 2.43 9.24 15.12
CA PHE A 19 1.32 10.16 14.91
C PHE A 19 0.18 9.51 14.11
N LYS A 20 0.47 8.76 13.05
CA LYS A 20 -0.56 8.08 12.25
C LYS A 20 -1.26 6.97 13.02
N ARG A 21 -0.50 6.21 13.81
CA ARG A 21 -1.03 5.12 14.64
C ARG A 21 -1.86 5.64 15.81
N SER A 22 -1.50 6.77 16.40
CA SER A 22 -2.30 7.42 17.45
C SER A 22 -3.68 7.88 16.94
N LEU A 23 -3.83 8.08 15.61
CA LEU A 23 -5.11 8.35 14.95
C LEU A 23 -5.89 7.08 14.58
N GLY A 24 -5.48 5.91 15.07
CA GLY A 24 -6.14 4.62 14.82
C GLY A 24 -5.81 3.97 13.46
N MET A 25 -4.84 4.50 12.71
CA MET A 25 -4.44 3.93 11.41
C MET A 25 -3.36 2.86 11.61
N GLN A 26 -3.52 1.65 11.02
CA GLN A 26 -2.49 0.61 11.03
C GLN A 26 -1.21 1.06 10.29
N TYR A 27 -1.38 1.66 9.12
CA TYR A 27 -0.34 2.33 8.30
C TYR A 27 0.83 1.44 7.84
N ASP A 28 0.67 0.11 7.85
CA ASP A 28 1.74 -0.86 7.55
C ASP A 28 2.27 -0.75 6.12
N SER A 29 1.37 -0.64 5.13
CA SER A 29 1.76 -0.45 3.73
C SER A 29 2.52 0.86 3.52
N ALA A 30 2.12 1.92 4.21
CA ALA A 30 2.79 3.21 4.13
C ALA A 30 4.16 3.17 4.84
N GLU A 31 4.29 2.46 5.95
CA GLU A 31 5.58 2.22 6.60
C GLU A 31 6.55 1.53 5.66
N TRP A 32 6.11 0.51 4.93
CA TRP A 32 6.95 -0.15 3.93
C TRP A 32 7.43 0.82 2.83
N MET A 33 6.55 1.71 2.36
CA MET A 33 6.91 2.75 1.37
C MET A 33 7.93 3.75 1.95
N LEU A 34 7.72 4.20 3.20
CA LEU A 34 8.66 5.09 3.90
C LEU A 34 10.03 4.43 4.08
N ARG A 35 10.08 3.15 4.43
CA ARG A 35 11.35 2.39 4.54
C ARG A 35 12.08 2.27 3.22
N ARG A 36 11.37 2.19 2.08
CA ARG A 36 12.00 2.23 0.75
C ARG A 36 12.63 3.60 0.46
N PHE A 37 11.90 4.67 0.75
CA PHE A 37 12.42 6.02 0.60
C PHE A 37 13.59 6.29 1.53
N ASP A 38 13.51 5.90 2.80
CA ASP A 38 14.59 6.00 3.78
C ASP A 38 15.89 5.32 3.31
N ARG A 39 15.77 4.12 2.76
CA ARG A 39 16.95 3.41 2.18
C ARG A 39 17.58 4.18 1.03
N PHE A 40 16.77 4.72 0.14
CA PHE A 40 17.24 5.56 -0.96
C PHE A 40 17.98 6.79 -0.44
N VAL A 41 17.38 7.50 0.52
CA VAL A 41 18.00 8.69 1.16
C VAL A 41 19.31 8.34 1.84
N ALA A 42 19.37 7.23 2.60
CA ALA A 42 20.58 6.79 3.29
C ALA A 42 21.71 6.42 2.32
N GLN A 43 21.37 5.89 1.15
CA GLN A 43 22.36 5.52 0.12
C GLN A 43 22.86 6.72 -0.68
N THR A 44 21.97 7.67 -0.99
CA THR A 44 22.26 8.79 -1.89
C THR A 44 22.85 9.99 -1.15
N PHE A 45 22.36 10.29 0.06
CA PHE A 45 22.73 11.47 0.83
C PHE A 45 23.64 11.11 2.02
N LYS A 46 24.88 10.65 1.73
CA LYS A 46 25.87 10.21 2.74
C LYS A 46 26.55 11.36 3.50
N GLY A 47 26.47 12.60 3.03
CA GLY A 47 27.10 13.77 3.64
C GLY A 47 26.50 14.17 4.99
N ARG A 48 27.17 15.08 5.74
CA ARG A 48 26.70 15.58 7.06
C ARG A 48 25.72 16.77 6.97
N GLY A 49 25.48 17.35 5.81
CA GLY A 49 24.58 18.49 5.61
C GLY A 49 23.08 18.14 5.68
N PRO A 50 22.19 19.12 5.72
CA PRO A 50 20.75 18.88 5.68
C PRO A 50 20.33 18.13 4.40
N ILE A 51 19.28 17.32 4.49
CA ILE A 51 18.76 16.59 3.33
C ILE A 51 17.84 17.52 2.57
N ASP A 52 18.17 17.80 1.31
CA ASP A 52 17.23 18.47 0.40
C ASP A 52 16.13 17.48 0.00
N LEU A 53 14.95 17.65 0.62
CA LEU A 53 13.80 16.78 0.37
C LEU A 53 13.30 16.90 -1.07
N LYS A 54 13.45 18.05 -1.73
CA LYS A 54 13.05 18.22 -3.13
C LYS A 54 13.88 17.33 -4.04
N LEU A 55 15.21 17.43 -3.94
CA LEU A 55 16.14 16.60 -4.71
C LEU A 55 15.98 15.12 -4.37
N ALA A 56 15.80 14.78 -3.08
CA ALA A 56 15.61 13.41 -2.65
C ALA A 56 14.33 12.78 -3.24
N ILE A 57 13.22 13.50 -3.25
CA ILE A 57 11.97 13.00 -3.81
C ILE A 57 12.05 12.89 -5.33
N GLN A 58 12.59 13.89 -6.01
CA GLN A 58 12.77 13.86 -7.46
C GLN A 58 13.64 12.68 -7.89
N GLY A 59 14.82 12.52 -7.27
CA GLY A 59 15.73 11.40 -7.57
C GLY A 59 15.10 10.03 -7.23
N TRP A 60 14.32 9.95 -6.16
CA TRP A 60 13.65 8.70 -5.82
C TRP A 60 12.57 8.32 -6.84
N LEU A 61 11.79 9.29 -7.34
CA LEU A 61 10.75 9.04 -8.34
C LEU A 61 11.33 8.51 -9.65
N THR A 62 12.56 8.86 -10.02
CA THR A 62 13.22 8.32 -11.23
C THR A 62 13.66 6.86 -11.09
N THR A 63 13.73 6.32 -9.87
CA THR A 63 14.10 4.92 -9.65
C THR A 63 12.98 3.92 -9.92
N PHE A 64 11.76 4.39 -10.19
CA PHE A 64 10.61 3.53 -10.40
C PHE A 64 10.42 3.14 -11.86
N HIS A 65 10.33 1.82 -12.12
CA HIS A 65 9.99 1.23 -13.40
C HIS A 65 8.66 0.47 -13.29
N CYS A 66 7.62 1.12 -12.75
CA CYS A 66 6.32 0.50 -12.52
C CYS A 66 5.17 1.40 -13.01
N ARG A 67 3.94 0.92 -12.88
CA ARG A 67 2.75 1.64 -13.36
C ARG A 67 2.61 3.01 -12.69
N PRO A 68 2.19 4.06 -13.41
CA PRO A 68 2.02 5.42 -12.88
C PRO A 68 1.22 5.47 -11.58
N VAL A 69 0.15 4.68 -11.46
CA VAL A 69 -0.67 4.61 -10.24
C VAL A 69 0.13 4.17 -9.02
N THR A 70 1.07 3.23 -9.19
CA THR A 70 1.94 2.77 -8.11
C THR A 70 2.89 3.88 -7.67
N ILE A 71 3.51 4.58 -8.63
CA ILE A 71 4.40 5.72 -8.36
C ILE A 71 3.64 6.81 -7.60
N THR A 72 2.45 7.16 -8.06
CA THR A 72 1.61 8.17 -7.42
C THR A 72 1.23 7.77 -6.00
N ASN A 73 0.89 6.51 -5.73
CA ASN A 73 0.61 6.04 -4.38
C ASN A 73 1.81 6.19 -3.44
N HIS A 74 3.02 5.84 -3.91
CA HIS A 74 4.25 6.04 -3.15
C HIS A 74 4.51 7.54 -2.89
N PHE A 75 4.38 8.36 -3.93
CA PHE A 75 4.53 9.80 -3.82
C PHE A 75 3.58 10.42 -2.80
N LEU A 76 2.30 10.02 -2.80
CA LEU A 76 1.30 10.55 -1.87
C LEU A 76 1.64 10.24 -0.40
N VAL A 77 2.25 9.10 -0.11
CA VAL A 77 2.74 8.78 1.24
C VAL A 77 3.85 9.74 1.65
N ILE A 78 4.84 9.96 0.77
CA ILE A 78 5.94 10.90 1.04
C ILE A 78 5.42 12.35 1.16
N ARG A 79 4.48 12.74 0.32
CA ARG A 79 3.85 14.06 0.43
C ARG A 79 3.14 14.27 1.77
N LYS A 80 2.44 13.24 2.28
CA LYS A 80 1.83 13.27 3.63
C LYS A 80 2.88 13.40 4.74
N PHE A 81 4.02 12.76 4.58
CA PHE A 81 5.16 12.94 5.48
C PHE A 81 5.71 14.37 5.44
N CYS A 82 5.93 14.96 4.26
CA CYS A 82 6.37 16.36 4.15
C CYS A 82 5.35 17.34 4.77
N LEU A 83 4.04 17.09 4.59
CA LEU A 83 3.00 17.87 5.26
C LEU A 83 3.04 17.75 6.80
N PHE A 84 3.43 16.60 7.31
CA PHE A 84 3.64 16.42 8.75
C PHE A 84 4.84 17.21 9.25
N LEU A 85 5.97 17.19 8.52
CA LEU A 85 7.15 17.99 8.86
C LEU A 85 6.84 19.47 8.85
N ARG A 86 6.07 19.97 7.89
CA ARG A 86 5.69 21.39 7.78
C ARG A 86 4.89 21.91 8.97
N ARG A 87 4.31 21.03 9.81
CA ARG A 87 3.69 21.46 11.07
C ARG A 87 4.70 21.93 12.10
N ARG A 88 5.94 21.44 12.04
CA ARG A 88 7.05 21.83 12.92
C ARG A 88 7.89 22.96 12.31
N ASP A 89 8.04 22.93 10.98
CA ASP A 89 8.74 23.94 10.22
C ASP A 89 7.81 24.45 9.09
N PRO A 90 7.15 25.61 9.25
CA PRO A 90 6.24 26.18 8.26
C PRO A 90 6.87 26.42 6.88
N ASN A 91 8.19 26.63 6.81
CA ASN A 91 8.96 26.81 5.58
C ASN A 91 9.40 25.48 4.96
N GLY A 92 9.11 24.34 5.61
CA GLY A 92 9.48 23.01 5.15
C GLY A 92 8.90 22.72 3.76
N PHE A 93 9.71 22.06 2.92
CA PHE A 93 9.31 21.69 1.57
C PHE A 93 8.15 20.69 1.56
N VAL A 94 7.14 20.97 0.75
CA VAL A 94 6.06 20.01 0.43
C VAL A 94 5.96 19.91 -1.08
N PRO A 95 6.11 18.70 -1.64
CA PRO A 95 6.05 18.53 -3.08
C PRO A 95 4.65 18.79 -3.62
N ASP A 96 4.56 19.48 -4.77
CA ASP A 96 3.30 19.67 -5.48
C ASP A 96 2.79 18.35 -6.05
N ARG A 97 1.48 18.25 -6.23
CA ARG A 97 0.86 17.03 -6.76
C ARG A 97 1.33 16.69 -8.18
N ASP A 98 1.68 17.68 -8.95
CA ASP A 98 2.12 17.57 -10.34
C ASP A 98 3.54 16.96 -10.46
N MET A 99 4.27 16.80 -9.35
CA MET A 99 5.53 16.05 -9.35
C MET A 99 5.33 14.54 -9.54
N ALA A 100 4.13 14.03 -9.29
CA ALA A 100 3.81 12.62 -9.58
C ALA A 100 3.26 12.46 -11.00
N PRO A 101 3.48 11.29 -11.64
CA PRO A 101 2.88 11.02 -12.93
C PRO A 101 1.36 11.11 -12.88
N ARG A 102 0.76 11.69 -13.91
CA ARG A 102 -0.70 11.72 -14.06
C ARG A 102 -1.22 10.30 -14.19
N VAL A 103 -2.17 9.95 -13.33
CA VAL A 103 -2.87 8.67 -13.39
C VAL A 103 -4.11 8.86 -14.25
N TYR A 104 -4.07 8.35 -15.47
CA TYR A 104 -5.29 8.21 -16.26
C TYR A 104 -6.09 7.04 -15.66
N GLN A 105 -7.34 7.29 -15.31
CA GLN A 105 -8.25 6.22 -14.90
C GLN A 105 -8.41 5.27 -16.09
N SER A 106 -7.81 4.07 -15.99
CA SER A 106 -8.19 3.01 -16.91
C SER A 106 -9.63 2.63 -16.57
N HIS A 107 -10.53 2.76 -17.53
CA HIS A 107 -11.89 2.25 -17.42
C HIS A 107 -11.85 0.71 -17.46
N HIS A 108 -11.20 0.11 -16.46
CA HIS A 108 -11.25 -1.33 -16.31
C HIS A 108 -12.62 -1.67 -15.72
N LEU A 109 -13.51 -2.14 -16.59
CA LEU A 109 -14.77 -2.73 -16.16
C LEU A 109 -14.46 -4.11 -15.56
N PRO A 110 -14.72 -4.33 -14.27
CA PRO A 110 -14.52 -5.65 -13.68
C PRO A 110 -15.49 -6.64 -14.33
N HIS A 111 -15.02 -7.87 -14.56
CA HIS A 111 -15.88 -8.95 -15.01
C HIS A 111 -16.87 -9.32 -13.88
N ILE A 112 -18.17 -9.26 -14.22
CA ILE A 112 -19.24 -9.66 -13.30
C ILE A 112 -19.64 -11.07 -13.69
N PHE A 113 -19.35 -12.03 -12.82
CA PHE A 113 -19.67 -13.43 -13.06
C PHE A 113 -21.19 -13.66 -13.12
N SER A 114 -21.65 -14.26 -14.20
CA SER A 114 -23.02 -14.75 -14.33
C SER A 114 -23.27 -15.98 -13.46
N PRO A 115 -24.54 -16.29 -13.14
CA PRO A 115 -24.87 -17.53 -12.42
C PRO A 115 -24.40 -18.81 -13.14
N ALA A 116 -24.34 -18.81 -14.49
CA ALA A 116 -23.85 -19.93 -15.26
C ALA A 116 -22.34 -20.13 -15.07
N GLU A 117 -21.54 -19.07 -15.11
CA GLU A 117 -20.09 -19.12 -14.87
C GLU A 117 -19.78 -19.59 -13.44
N ILE A 118 -20.56 -19.13 -12.45
CA ILE A 118 -20.40 -19.61 -11.07
C ILE A 118 -20.68 -21.11 -10.95
N ARG A 119 -21.68 -21.64 -11.65
CA ARG A 119 -21.96 -23.09 -11.68
C ARG A 119 -20.77 -23.85 -12.25
N ILE A 120 -20.19 -23.40 -13.36
CA ILE A 120 -19.03 -24.02 -13.96
C ILE A 120 -17.84 -24.04 -12.95
N LEU A 121 -17.59 -22.94 -12.26
CA LEU A 121 -16.55 -22.86 -11.23
C LEU A 121 -16.81 -23.84 -10.08
N LEU A 122 -18.06 -23.97 -9.62
CA LEU A 122 -18.44 -24.91 -8.57
C LEU A 122 -18.24 -26.36 -9.01
N ASP A 123 -18.55 -26.68 -10.27
CA ASP A 123 -18.35 -28.00 -10.84
C ASP A 123 -16.87 -28.35 -10.95
N GLU A 124 -16.02 -27.42 -11.38
CA GLU A 124 -14.57 -27.62 -11.41
C GLU A 124 -13.98 -27.79 -9.99
N ILE A 125 -14.45 -27.04 -9.01
CA ILE A 125 -14.06 -27.22 -7.61
C ILE A 125 -14.42 -28.61 -7.10
N SER A 126 -15.58 -29.17 -7.51
CA SER A 126 -16.03 -30.50 -7.08
C SER A 126 -15.15 -31.66 -7.62
N LYS A 127 -14.45 -31.43 -8.74
CA LYS A 127 -13.52 -32.41 -9.33
C LYS A 127 -12.14 -32.45 -8.64
N MET A 128 -11.88 -31.57 -7.67
CA MET A 128 -10.60 -31.53 -6.97
C MET A 128 -10.36 -32.78 -6.16
N GLN A 129 -9.16 -33.37 -6.25
CA GLN A 129 -8.77 -34.61 -5.58
C GLN A 129 -8.81 -34.57 -4.04
N HIS A 130 -8.70 -33.38 -3.45
CA HIS A 130 -8.69 -33.17 -2.00
C HIS A 130 -10.06 -32.72 -1.47
N PRO A 131 -10.84 -33.61 -0.81
CA PRO A 131 -12.20 -33.31 -0.36
C PRO A 131 -12.30 -32.08 0.55
N PHE A 132 -11.33 -31.90 1.46
CA PHE A 132 -11.29 -30.75 2.35
C PHE A 132 -11.12 -29.41 1.58
N ARG A 133 -10.17 -29.38 0.63
CA ARG A 133 -9.95 -28.18 -0.21
C ARG A 133 -11.16 -27.87 -1.07
N SER A 134 -11.75 -28.89 -1.68
CA SER A 134 -12.97 -28.74 -2.49
C SER A 134 -14.09 -28.09 -1.68
N ARG A 135 -14.38 -28.60 -0.48
CA ARG A 135 -15.41 -28.01 0.41
C ARG A 135 -15.07 -26.58 0.82
N THR A 136 -13.82 -26.31 1.16
CA THR A 136 -13.36 -24.97 1.56
C THR A 136 -13.50 -23.96 0.43
N TYR A 137 -13.04 -24.31 -0.78
CA TYR A 137 -13.15 -23.39 -1.93
C TYR A 137 -14.60 -23.19 -2.37
N ARG A 138 -15.43 -24.24 -2.29
CA ARG A 138 -16.86 -24.12 -2.57
C ARG A 138 -17.53 -23.15 -1.60
N ALA A 139 -17.31 -23.32 -0.30
CA ALA A 139 -17.84 -22.42 0.71
C ALA A 139 -17.35 -20.98 0.52
N LEU A 140 -16.06 -20.80 0.27
CA LEU A 140 -15.47 -19.48 0.05
C LEU A 140 -16.05 -18.79 -1.19
N LEU A 141 -16.15 -19.51 -2.33
CA LEU A 141 -16.73 -18.97 -3.56
C LEU A 141 -18.18 -18.53 -3.35
N LEU A 142 -18.99 -19.36 -2.70
CA LEU A 142 -20.40 -19.02 -2.41
C LEU A 142 -20.51 -17.83 -1.47
N ILE A 143 -19.71 -17.74 -0.41
CA ILE A 143 -19.69 -16.60 0.50
C ILE A 143 -19.33 -15.32 -0.29
N LEU A 144 -18.24 -15.34 -1.06
CA LEU A 144 -17.82 -14.18 -1.83
C LEU A 144 -18.87 -13.73 -2.85
N TYR A 145 -19.48 -14.69 -3.57
CA TYR A 145 -20.49 -14.39 -4.58
C TYR A 145 -21.78 -13.86 -4.00
N CYS A 146 -22.28 -14.47 -2.91
CA CYS A 146 -23.57 -14.10 -2.31
C CYS A 146 -23.49 -12.84 -1.45
N THR A 147 -22.35 -12.55 -0.82
CA THR A 147 -22.22 -11.44 0.14
C THR A 147 -21.47 -10.24 -0.40
N GLY A 148 -20.70 -10.41 -1.48
CA GLY A 148 -19.80 -9.36 -2.00
C GLY A 148 -18.63 -9.01 -1.07
N LEU A 149 -18.36 -9.82 -0.06
CA LEU A 149 -17.21 -9.64 0.84
C LEU A 149 -15.89 -9.73 0.06
N ARG A 150 -14.90 -8.95 0.50
CA ARG A 150 -13.53 -9.14 0.00
C ARG A 150 -12.94 -10.43 0.55
N THR A 151 -12.04 -11.06 -0.22
CA THR A 151 -11.39 -12.31 0.20
C THR A 151 -10.76 -12.21 1.60
N GLY A 152 -10.08 -11.09 1.91
CA GLY A 152 -9.50 -10.86 3.22
C GLY A 152 -10.51 -10.72 4.37
N GLU A 153 -11.74 -10.27 4.07
CA GLU A 153 -12.84 -10.20 5.03
C GLU A 153 -13.45 -11.59 5.25
N ALA A 154 -13.69 -12.32 4.16
CA ALA A 154 -14.24 -13.67 4.23
C ALA A 154 -13.34 -14.63 5.03
N VAL A 155 -12.01 -14.56 4.87
CA VAL A 155 -11.05 -15.39 5.63
C VAL A 155 -11.01 -15.04 7.13
N ARG A 156 -11.41 -13.83 7.50
CA ARG A 156 -11.45 -13.39 8.91
C ARG A 156 -12.79 -13.64 9.60
N LEU A 157 -13.77 -14.20 8.91
CA LEU A 157 -15.05 -14.55 9.51
C LEU A 157 -14.83 -15.53 10.67
N ARG A 158 -15.44 -15.22 11.81
CA ARG A 158 -15.50 -16.11 12.98
C ARG A 158 -16.96 -16.39 13.28
N MET A 159 -17.29 -17.63 13.57
CA MET A 159 -18.60 -17.94 14.12
C MET A 159 -18.66 -17.39 15.55
N ALA A 160 -19.65 -16.56 15.85
CA ALA A 160 -20.00 -16.26 17.22
C ALA A 160 -20.63 -17.54 17.82
N MET A 161 -20.00 -18.09 18.84
CA MET A 161 -20.60 -19.14 19.68
C MET A 161 -21.47 -18.51 20.74
#